data_3e968e60eb52364f20bc326c0d5e469e
#
_entry.id   3e968e60eb52364f20bc326c0d5e469e
#
_cell.length_a   1.000
_cell.length_b   1.000
_cell.length_c   1.000
_cell.angle_alpha   90.00
_cell.angle_beta   90.00
_cell.angle_gamma   90.00
#
_symmetry.space_group_name_H-M   'P 1'
#
loop_
_entity.id
_entity.type
_entity.pdbx_description
1 polymer ?
#
loop_
_entity_poly.entity_id
_entity_poly.type
_entity_poly.pdbx_seq_one_letter_code
_entity_poly.pdbx_strand_id
1 'polypeptide(L)'
;MAKKDFEKICDTIATISPFIRFVGVIGESGELMAYKRRAEMIPLLNEKNTQYQFSHIAMKTDLEGFFDKNLGEIEFVWEERKKVQTISFAIKKHRVWISIDKKVIRSEVLRIIDSCLPIVKKYSK
;
A
#
# COMPACT_ATOMS: atom_id res chain seq x y z
N MET A 1 1.20 7.73 15.35
CA MET A 1 2.38 7.07 14.76
C MET A 1 3.35 8.14 14.27
N ALA A 2 4.62 8.00 14.61
CA ALA A 2 5.62 8.99 14.20
C ALA A 2 6.08 8.77 12.75
N LYS A 3 6.59 9.81 12.11
CA LYS A 3 7.15 9.73 10.75
C LYS A 3 8.19 8.61 10.64
N LYS A 4 8.97 8.41 11.67
CA LYS A 4 9.99 7.35 11.75
C LYS A 4 9.40 5.96 11.60
N ASP A 5 8.20 5.74 12.14
CA ASP A 5 7.49 4.47 12.00
C ASP A 5 7.05 4.25 10.56
N PHE A 6 6.57 5.29 9.88
CA PHE A 6 6.15 5.21 8.48
C PHE A 6 7.32 4.84 7.59
N GLU A 7 8.47 5.47 7.80
CA GLU A 7 9.70 5.18 7.04
C GLU A 7 10.14 3.73 7.27
N LYS A 8 10.08 3.26 8.50
CA LYS A 8 10.47 1.90 8.87
C LYS A 8 9.56 0.86 8.23
N ILE A 9 8.27 1.11 8.18
CA ILE A 9 7.30 0.27 7.49
C ILE A 9 7.68 0.13 6.01
N CYS A 10 7.91 1.26 5.34
CA CYS A 10 8.26 1.29 3.92
C CYS A 10 9.56 0.55 3.65
N ASP A 11 10.59 0.79 4.45
CA ASP A 11 11.89 0.15 4.29
C ASP A 11 11.80 -1.36 4.47
N THR A 12 11.07 -1.80 5.49
CA THR A 12 10.92 -3.23 5.79
C THR A 12 10.15 -3.95 4.68
N ILE A 13 9.04 -3.37 4.24
CA ILE A 13 8.22 -3.98 3.17
C ILE A 13 8.98 -4.04 1.86
N ALA A 14 9.73 -3.00 1.53
CA ALA A 14 10.50 -2.96 0.29
C ALA A 14 11.53 -4.09 0.16
N THR A 15 11.96 -4.67 1.28
CA THR A 15 12.93 -5.79 1.26
C THR A 15 12.28 -7.16 1.06
N ILE A 16 10.96 -7.25 1.10
CA ILE A 16 10.23 -8.53 1.02
C ILE A 16 10.39 -9.19 -0.35
N SER A 17 10.38 -8.39 -1.42
CA SER A 17 10.49 -8.91 -2.78
C SER A 17 11.14 -7.89 -3.71
N PRO A 18 12.02 -8.33 -4.62
CA PRO A 18 12.61 -7.44 -5.63
C PRO A 18 11.60 -6.95 -6.66
N PHE A 19 10.41 -7.55 -6.70
CA PHE A 19 9.35 -7.17 -7.64
C PHE A 19 8.48 -6.01 -7.14
N ILE A 20 8.68 -5.58 -5.91
CA ILE A 20 7.98 -4.41 -5.37
C ILE A 20 8.58 -3.16 -6.02
N ARG A 21 7.70 -2.37 -6.67
CA ARG A 21 8.09 -1.15 -7.38
C ARG A 21 8.11 0.06 -6.46
N PHE A 22 7.13 0.13 -5.58
CA PHE A 22 6.89 1.29 -4.72
C PHE A 22 6.12 0.85 -3.47
N VAL A 23 6.49 1.41 -2.33
CA VAL A 23 5.74 1.27 -1.07
C VAL A 23 5.53 2.68 -0.54
N GLY A 24 4.31 3.02 -0.19
CA GLY A 24 4.01 4.32 0.40
C GLY A 24 3.02 4.21 1.53
N VAL A 25 3.12 5.11 2.50
CA VAL A 25 2.11 5.28 3.54
C VAL A 25 1.32 6.54 3.20
N ILE A 26 0.03 6.38 2.97
CA ILE A 26 -0.87 7.43 2.52
C ILE A 26 -1.79 7.82 3.67
N GLY A 27 -1.87 9.11 3.95
CA GLY A 27 -2.71 9.65 5.02
C GLY A 27 -4.16 9.82 4.61
N GLU A 28 -4.98 10.27 5.56
CA GLU A 28 -6.43 10.42 5.40
C GLU A 28 -6.83 11.32 4.23
N SER A 29 -6.02 12.32 3.92
CA SER A 29 -6.31 13.28 2.86
C SER A 29 -5.54 12.99 1.56
N GLY A 30 -4.89 11.82 1.48
CA GLY A 30 -4.13 11.45 0.30
C GLY A 30 -2.69 11.93 0.31
N GLU A 31 -2.22 12.52 1.41
CA GLU A 31 -0.82 12.95 1.53
C GLU A 31 0.10 11.74 1.66
N LEU A 32 1.26 11.82 1.01
CA LEU A 32 2.29 10.77 1.08
C LEU A 32 3.16 11.02 2.30
N MET A 33 2.99 10.19 3.34
CA MET A 33 3.68 10.35 4.63
C MET A 33 5.12 9.84 4.58
N ALA A 34 5.35 8.75 3.86
CA ALA A 34 6.67 8.16 3.65
C ALA A 34 6.60 7.23 2.45
N TYR A 35 7.73 6.96 1.83
CA TYR A 35 7.76 6.03 0.71
C TYR A 35 9.15 5.44 0.50
N LYS A 36 9.18 4.33 -0.23
CA LYS A 36 10.39 3.71 -0.77
C LYS A 36 10.11 3.32 -2.22
N ARG A 37 10.97 3.73 -3.13
CA ARG A 37 10.84 3.44 -4.56
C ARG A 37 12.03 2.62 -5.04
N ARG A 38 11.78 1.64 -5.90
CA ARG A 38 12.85 0.88 -6.54
C ARG A 38 13.65 1.83 -7.45
N ALA A 39 14.99 1.81 -7.33
CA ALA A 39 15.86 2.82 -7.94
C ALA A 39 15.70 2.96 -9.47
N GLU A 40 15.48 1.87 -10.18
CA GLU A 40 15.43 1.85 -11.65
C GLU A 40 14.01 1.84 -12.20
N MET A 41 13.02 2.06 -11.34
CA MET A 41 11.63 2.00 -11.75
C MET A 41 11.22 3.24 -12.55
N ILE A 42 10.54 3.02 -13.68
CA ILE A 42 9.93 4.09 -14.46
C ILE A 42 8.48 4.23 -13.97
N PRO A 43 8.08 5.39 -13.44
CA PRO A 43 6.69 5.59 -12.98
C PRO A 43 5.70 5.44 -14.13
N LEU A 44 4.57 4.76 -13.85
CA LEU A 44 3.49 4.60 -14.83
C LEU A 44 2.59 5.84 -14.90
N LEU A 45 2.58 6.64 -13.84
CA LEU A 45 1.78 7.86 -13.76
C LEU A 45 2.70 9.07 -13.63
N ASN A 46 2.29 10.19 -14.22
CA ASN A 46 2.97 11.46 -13.98
C ASN A 46 2.64 11.97 -12.57
N GLU A 47 3.29 13.04 -12.15
CA GLU A 47 3.14 13.58 -10.80
C GLU A 47 1.69 13.96 -10.47
N LYS A 48 1.00 14.61 -11.39
CA LYS A 48 -0.40 15.02 -11.21
C LYS A 48 -1.32 13.82 -11.04
N ASN A 49 -1.18 12.81 -11.89
CA ASN A 49 -2.01 11.61 -11.83
C ASN A 49 -1.69 10.76 -10.60
N THR A 50 -0.44 10.78 -10.14
CA THR A 50 -0.06 10.13 -8.89
C THR A 50 -0.81 10.74 -7.71
N GLN A 51 -0.92 12.08 -7.66
CA GLN A 51 -1.67 12.76 -6.62
C GLN A 51 -3.17 12.42 -6.69
N TYR A 52 -3.74 12.34 -7.88
CA TYR A 52 -5.12 11.91 -8.04
C TYR A 52 -5.32 10.49 -7.52
N GLN A 53 -4.39 9.59 -7.79
CA GLN A 53 -4.47 8.22 -7.30
C GLN A 53 -4.44 8.16 -5.78
N PHE A 54 -3.56 8.92 -5.13
CA PHE A 54 -3.49 8.94 -3.67
C PHE A 54 -4.75 9.52 -3.05
N SER A 55 -5.32 10.56 -3.65
CA SER A 55 -6.60 11.12 -3.21
C SER A 55 -7.73 10.11 -3.36
N HIS A 56 -7.74 9.36 -4.45
CA HIS A 56 -8.72 8.30 -4.69
C HIS A 56 -8.58 7.18 -3.65
N ILE A 57 -7.37 6.78 -3.30
CA ILE A 57 -7.11 5.77 -2.27
C ILE A 57 -7.67 6.23 -0.92
N ALA A 58 -7.43 7.49 -0.57
CA ALA A 58 -7.95 8.07 0.68
C ALA A 58 -9.48 8.07 0.72
N MET A 59 -10.13 8.50 -0.36
CA MET A 59 -11.60 8.51 -0.48
C MET A 59 -12.18 7.11 -0.41
N LYS A 60 -11.58 6.16 -1.10
CA LYS A 60 -11.99 4.76 -1.10
C LYS A 60 -11.89 4.16 0.30
N THR A 61 -10.80 4.45 1.00
CA THR A 61 -10.60 4.00 2.38
C THR A 61 -11.68 4.52 3.30
N ASP A 62 -12.03 5.80 3.16
CA ASP A 62 -13.06 6.45 3.95
C ASP A 62 -14.44 5.81 3.69
N LEU A 63 -14.77 5.58 2.42
CA LEU A 63 -16.04 4.94 2.04
C LEU A 63 -16.13 3.50 2.54
N GLU A 64 -15.05 2.76 2.49
CA GLU A 64 -15.00 1.39 2.99
C GLU A 64 -15.33 1.32 4.49
N GLY A 65 -14.95 2.34 5.25
CA GLY A 65 -15.19 2.42 6.68
C GLY A 65 -16.65 2.36 7.08
N PHE A 66 -17.58 2.72 6.19
CA PHE A 66 -19.02 2.62 6.46
C PHE A 66 -19.46 1.20 6.77
N PHE A 67 -18.75 0.21 6.28
CA PHE A 67 -19.14 -1.19 6.40
C PHE A 67 -18.36 -1.94 7.49
N ASP A 68 -17.40 -1.28 8.14
CA ASP A 68 -16.52 -1.92 9.12
C ASP A 68 -17.28 -2.53 10.29
N LYS A 69 -18.34 -1.86 10.74
CA LYS A 69 -19.14 -2.32 11.87
C LYS A 69 -19.85 -3.63 11.58
N ASN A 70 -20.34 -3.80 10.34
CA ASN A 70 -21.13 -4.97 9.95
C ASN A 70 -20.30 -6.10 9.35
N LEU A 71 -19.22 -5.75 8.61
CA LEU A 71 -18.42 -6.71 7.87
C LEU A 71 -17.01 -6.91 8.48
N GLY A 72 -16.64 -6.09 9.45
CA GLY A 72 -15.29 -6.03 9.95
C GLY A 72 -14.40 -5.16 9.08
N GLU A 73 -13.28 -4.73 9.61
CA GLU A 73 -12.33 -3.90 8.88
C GLU A 73 -11.70 -4.68 7.72
N ILE A 74 -11.35 -3.99 6.66
CA ILE A 74 -10.65 -4.60 5.53
C ILE A 74 -9.21 -4.92 5.96
N GLU A 75 -8.80 -6.16 5.77
CA GLU A 75 -7.42 -6.57 6.07
C GLU A 75 -6.46 -6.19 4.97
N PHE A 76 -6.84 -6.42 3.71
CA PHE A 76 -6.06 -5.97 2.56
C PHE A 76 -6.94 -5.91 1.32
N VAL A 77 -6.47 -5.15 0.32
CA VAL A 77 -7.08 -5.09 -1.01
C VAL A 77 -6.00 -5.39 -2.04
N TRP A 78 -6.27 -6.35 -2.91
CA TRP A 78 -5.37 -6.71 -4.01
C TRP A 78 -6.07 -6.41 -5.33
N GLU A 79 -5.44 -5.56 -6.16
CA GLU A 79 -5.97 -5.20 -7.47
C GLU A 79 -5.00 -5.65 -8.56
N GLU A 80 -5.48 -6.45 -9.50
CA GLU A 80 -4.70 -6.82 -10.69
C GLU A 80 -5.10 -5.90 -11.82
N ARG A 81 -4.16 -5.06 -12.27
CA ARG A 81 -4.35 -4.23 -13.44
C ARG A 81 -3.55 -4.82 -14.61
N LYS A 82 -3.81 -4.37 -15.83
CA LYS A 82 -3.11 -4.90 -17.00
C LYS A 82 -1.63 -4.58 -17.04
N LYS A 83 -1.18 -3.51 -16.38
CA LYS A 83 0.22 -3.07 -16.38
C LYS A 83 0.91 -3.14 -15.04
N VAL A 84 0.18 -3.35 -13.97
CA VAL A 84 0.73 -3.34 -12.61
C VAL A 84 -0.24 -4.04 -11.67
N GLN A 85 0.26 -4.54 -10.56
CA GLN A 85 -0.57 -5.05 -9.46
C GLN A 85 -0.38 -4.15 -8.26
N THR A 86 -1.42 -3.95 -7.47
CA THR A 86 -1.36 -3.15 -6.26
C THR A 86 -1.96 -3.91 -5.08
N ILE A 87 -1.39 -3.67 -3.90
CA ILE A 87 -1.89 -4.21 -2.65
C ILE A 87 -1.95 -3.06 -1.66
N SER A 88 -2.99 -3.01 -0.85
CA SER A 88 -3.06 -2.02 0.21
C SER A 88 -3.54 -2.63 1.51
N PHE A 89 -3.06 -2.06 2.63
CA PHE A 89 -3.40 -2.47 3.99
C PHE A 89 -3.78 -1.23 4.79
N ALA A 90 -4.77 -1.35 5.65
CA ALA A 90 -5.11 -0.28 6.58
C ALA A 90 -4.22 -0.36 7.82
N ILE A 91 -3.68 0.79 8.25
CA ILE A 91 -3.01 0.94 9.54
C ILE A 91 -3.65 2.15 10.22
N LYS A 92 -4.59 1.92 11.13
CA LYS A 92 -5.37 2.99 11.76
C LYS A 92 -6.04 3.83 10.67
N LYS A 93 -5.73 5.13 10.61
CA LYS A 93 -6.31 6.05 9.61
C LYS A 93 -5.46 6.21 8.37
N HIS A 94 -4.38 5.43 8.26
CA HIS A 94 -3.46 5.47 7.13
C HIS A 94 -3.63 4.21 6.28
N ARG A 95 -3.11 4.28 5.07
CA ARG A 95 -3.12 3.14 4.15
C ARG A 95 -1.69 2.90 3.66
N VAL A 96 -1.21 1.67 3.83
CA VAL A 96 0.05 1.25 3.18
C VAL A 96 -0.31 0.76 1.80
N TRP A 97 0.27 1.36 0.77
CA TRP A 97 -0.02 1.06 -0.62
C TRP A 97 1.25 0.59 -1.31
N ILE A 98 1.15 -0.54 -2.01
CA ILE A 98 2.28 -1.21 -2.64
C ILE A 98 1.96 -1.44 -4.11
N SER A 99 2.90 -1.10 -5.01
CA SER A 99 2.78 -1.49 -6.40
C SER A 99 3.84 -2.54 -6.73
N ILE A 100 3.44 -3.52 -7.54
CA ILE A 100 4.22 -4.72 -7.84
C ILE A 100 4.24 -4.93 -9.35
N ASP A 101 5.35 -5.45 -9.87
CA ASP A 101 5.49 -5.75 -11.30
C ASP A 101 4.36 -6.68 -11.77
N LYS A 102 3.82 -6.39 -12.94
CA LYS A 102 2.69 -7.15 -13.51
C LYS A 102 3.01 -8.63 -13.69
N LYS A 103 4.25 -8.96 -14.00
CA LYS A 103 4.68 -10.34 -14.32
C LYS A 103 4.73 -11.28 -13.12
N VAL A 104 4.53 -10.77 -11.92
CA VAL A 104 4.59 -11.55 -10.70
C VAL A 104 3.39 -12.49 -10.64
N ILE A 105 3.65 -13.79 -10.45
CA ILE A 105 2.60 -14.80 -10.36
C ILE A 105 1.83 -14.65 -9.05
N ARG A 106 0.58 -15.11 -9.04
CA ARG A 106 -0.31 -14.91 -7.89
C ARG A 106 0.21 -15.51 -6.59
N SER A 107 0.87 -16.67 -6.66
CA SER A 107 1.46 -17.28 -5.46
C SER A 107 2.52 -16.39 -4.82
N GLU A 108 3.30 -15.67 -5.62
CA GLU A 108 4.29 -14.73 -5.09
C GLU A 108 3.62 -13.49 -4.48
N VAL A 109 2.55 -13.00 -5.11
CA VAL A 109 1.76 -11.89 -4.56
C VAL A 109 1.19 -12.27 -3.20
N LEU A 110 0.64 -13.48 -3.09
CA LEU A 110 0.11 -13.99 -1.81
C LEU A 110 1.21 -14.11 -0.76
N ARG A 111 2.41 -14.54 -1.15
CA ARG A 111 3.56 -14.57 -0.24
C ARG A 111 3.92 -13.18 0.26
N ILE A 112 3.88 -12.19 -0.63
CA ILE A 112 4.13 -10.79 -0.26
C ILE A 112 3.08 -10.31 0.74
N ILE A 113 1.80 -10.58 0.46
CA ILE A 113 0.69 -10.24 1.36
C ILE A 113 0.90 -10.87 2.73
N ASP A 114 1.16 -12.17 2.78
CA ASP A 114 1.36 -12.89 4.03
C ASP A 114 2.56 -12.38 4.82
N SER A 115 3.59 -11.91 4.12
CA SER A 115 4.78 -11.32 4.75
C SER A 115 4.51 -9.92 5.29
N CYS A 116 3.60 -9.18 4.67
CA CYS A 116 3.23 -7.82 5.10
C CYS A 116 2.29 -7.81 6.31
N LEU A 117 1.39 -8.79 6.42
CA LEU A 117 0.36 -8.80 7.46
C LEU A 117 0.91 -8.68 8.88
N PRO A 118 1.98 -9.40 9.28
CA PRO A 118 2.55 -9.23 10.61
C PRO A 118 3.10 -7.83 10.86
N ILE A 119 3.68 -7.21 9.84
CA ILE A 119 4.22 -5.85 9.94
C ILE A 119 3.08 -4.86 10.16
N VAL A 120 2.04 -4.96 9.35
CA VAL A 120 0.85 -4.11 9.45
C VAL A 120 0.21 -4.28 10.83
N LYS A 121 0.06 -5.51 11.29
CA LYS A 121 -0.55 -5.82 12.60
C LYS A 121 0.24 -5.21 13.75
N LYS A 122 1.57 -5.25 13.67
CA LYS A 122 2.44 -4.66 14.68
C LYS A 122 2.18 -3.16 14.86
N TYR A 123 1.96 -2.44 13.77
CA TYR A 123 1.76 -0.98 13.80
C TYR A 123 0.29 -0.57 13.91
N SER A 124 -0.64 -1.52 13.92
CA SER A 124 -2.08 -1.24 14.04
C SER A 124 -2.59 -1.23 15.48
N LYS A 125 -1.73 -1.53 16.41
CA LYS A 125 -2.09 -1.56 17.84
C LYS A 125 -2.18 -0.17 18.45
#